data_03d04bbdf0f0352ef9bfcd978acad8b4
#
_entry.id   03d04bbdf0f0352ef9bfcd978acad8b4
#
_cell.length_a   1.000
_cell.length_b   1.000
_cell.length_c   1.000
_cell.angle_alpha   90.00
_cell.angle_beta   90.00
_cell.angle_gamma   90.00
#
_symmetry.space_group_name_H-M   'P 1'
#
loop_
_entity.id
_entity.type
_entity.pdbx_description
1 polymer ?
#
loop_
_entity_poly.entity_id
_entity_poly.type
_entity_poly.pdbx_seq_one_letter_code
_entity_poly.pdbx_strand_id
1 'polypeptide(L)'
;MRKAVPAVLLALAVSLLYRKVTRLWWTFDDVYNLKVAVAHDWTLPFIDKVVWPQNLFTPLLSATHELLFAAFSIDAARWYAVHLALVVLAALGVLAALRLYVPRPAALAGAFLFAAGVPFSAIATQIMVIHHLEAILLGSLSMVLFVEGVRRHRHWMSSLSALLYLAAILAKGSAILLPLFLIALPERDLEKRSRHLIGHLVAFAAFLGWRWTVFGTLSGAYGGFALVPHELPMLIITLPFKVIAACAGAAPAAGLALMAVMLVAALAVLRTHRHALVAVIGLLLVLAPLVPISKALRPTDAVLPWLWMCALFAIGIEHVRWRNALILLALPLAGIANRQEWTGEYNRARRMSEEARFFVGMGGDAILRHPRIPPATMSELVWLKEIHLRRPGGGLWFYDDLFLCSAQFSGKRLFEYDDGRRKVVEITARVPDLAQRYCAEIRNDAPLRAEFHHRDQALFWRFGPYESGKWSVVIANGLQAFEVPREDGFRLAGLSGIALRVRYQAPEGWVTYSPEIALDFAREPDRVWRR
;
A
#
# COMPACT_ATOMS: atom_id res chain seq x y z
N MET A 1 35.90 -7.38 13.03
CA MET A 1 34.70 -7.42 13.89
C MET A 1 34.06 -6.03 14.08
N ARG A 2 34.74 -4.96 14.53
CA ARG A 2 34.13 -3.61 14.78
C ARG A 2 33.39 -2.98 13.59
N LYS A 3 33.68 -3.38 12.33
CA LYS A 3 33.04 -2.82 11.12
C LYS A 3 31.61 -3.34 10.88
N ALA A 4 31.27 -4.56 11.35
CA ALA A 4 29.98 -5.21 11.14
C ALA A 4 28.93 -4.88 12.24
N VAL A 5 29.37 -4.39 13.41
CA VAL A 5 28.50 -4.15 14.56
C VAL A 5 27.25 -3.30 14.23
N PRO A 6 27.35 -2.16 13.50
CA PRO A 6 26.14 -1.37 13.18
C PRO A 6 25.13 -2.13 12.31
N ALA A 7 25.61 -2.95 11.36
CA ALA A 7 24.72 -3.74 10.51
C ALA A 7 24.01 -4.85 11.29
N VAL A 8 24.73 -5.52 12.21
CA VAL A 8 24.14 -6.55 13.08
C VAL A 8 23.11 -5.94 14.02
N LEU A 9 23.42 -4.79 14.65
CA LEU A 9 22.49 -4.09 15.54
C LEU A 9 21.21 -3.68 14.79
N LEU A 10 21.33 -3.10 13.59
CA LEU A 10 20.19 -2.73 12.78
C LEU A 10 19.35 -3.96 12.38
N ALA A 11 20.00 -5.03 11.92
CA ALA A 11 19.33 -6.26 11.54
C ALA A 11 18.54 -6.87 12.71
N LEU A 12 19.15 -6.94 13.89
CA LEU A 12 18.48 -7.43 15.10
C LEU A 12 17.30 -6.53 15.50
N ALA A 13 17.49 -5.21 15.53
CA ALA A 13 16.44 -4.26 15.89
C ALA A 13 15.23 -4.36 14.94
N VAL A 14 15.47 -4.38 13.62
CA VAL A 14 14.42 -4.48 12.60
C VAL A 14 13.71 -5.85 12.68
N SER A 15 14.47 -6.94 12.83
CA SER A 15 13.90 -8.28 13.01
C SER A 15 13.00 -8.36 14.25
N LEU A 16 13.44 -7.80 15.38
CA LEU A 16 12.64 -7.78 16.61
C LEU A 16 11.38 -6.92 16.46
N LEU A 17 11.51 -5.76 15.80
CA LEU A 17 10.39 -4.84 15.56
C LEU A 17 9.27 -5.51 14.76
N TYR A 18 9.62 -6.22 13.69
CA TYR A 18 8.66 -6.76 12.74
C TYR A 18 8.42 -8.28 12.85
N ARG A 19 9.05 -9.00 13.82
CA ARG A 19 8.95 -10.46 13.96
C ARG A 19 7.53 -11.05 13.93
N LYS A 20 6.54 -10.27 14.35
CA LYS A 20 5.14 -10.74 14.41
C LYS A 20 4.51 -10.95 13.03
N VAL A 21 5.07 -10.39 11.95
CA VAL A 21 4.51 -10.56 10.59
C VAL A 21 4.48 -12.02 10.16
N THR A 22 5.45 -12.85 10.63
CA THR A 22 5.49 -14.29 10.32
C THR A 22 4.31 -15.09 10.88
N ARG A 23 3.45 -14.47 11.69
CA ARG A 23 2.20 -15.05 12.21
C ARG A 23 0.97 -14.70 11.37
N LEU A 24 1.13 -13.77 10.41
CA LEU A 24 0.06 -13.38 9.51
C LEU A 24 -0.20 -14.49 8.48
N TRP A 25 -1.36 -14.41 7.87
CA TRP A 25 -1.77 -15.23 6.75
C TRP A 25 -2.14 -14.32 5.59
N TRP A 26 -2.60 -14.85 4.48
CA TRP A 26 -2.99 -14.09 3.30
C TRP A 26 -3.99 -12.98 3.62
N THR A 27 -3.66 -11.74 3.24
CA THR A 27 -4.47 -10.55 3.49
C THR A 27 -4.48 -9.65 2.27
N PHE A 28 -5.39 -8.69 2.24
CA PHE A 28 -5.46 -7.71 1.14
C PHE A 28 -5.38 -8.39 -0.25
N ASP A 29 -4.57 -7.85 -1.14
CA ASP A 29 -4.35 -8.36 -2.49
C ASP A 29 -3.32 -9.50 -2.57
N ASP A 30 -2.87 -10.05 -1.43
CA ASP A 30 -1.91 -11.16 -1.39
C ASP A 30 -2.44 -12.37 -2.17
N VAL A 31 -3.74 -12.70 -2.00
CA VAL A 31 -4.38 -13.84 -2.68
C VAL A 31 -4.50 -13.62 -4.18
N TYR A 32 -4.75 -12.37 -4.61
CA TYR A 32 -4.74 -12.01 -6.03
C TYR A 32 -3.36 -12.26 -6.65
N ASN A 33 -2.30 -11.77 -6.02
CA ASN A 33 -0.94 -11.98 -6.49
C ASN A 33 -0.56 -13.48 -6.50
N LEU A 34 -0.99 -14.24 -5.48
CA LEU A 34 -0.84 -15.68 -5.46
C LEU A 34 -1.56 -16.35 -6.64
N LYS A 35 -2.81 -15.94 -6.93
CA LYS A 35 -3.57 -16.44 -8.08
C LYS A 35 -2.85 -16.16 -9.39
N VAL A 36 -2.29 -14.98 -9.58
CA VAL A 36 -1.48 -14.63 -10.75
C VAL A 36 -0.28 -15.56 -10.86
N ALA A 37 0.48 -15.77 -9.77
CA ALA A 37 1.64 -16.65 -9.75
C ALA A 37 1.32 -18.13 -10.05
N VAL A 38 0.12 -18.58 -9.67
CA VAL A 38 -0.34 -19.96 -9.92
C VAL A 38 -0.86 -20.16 -11.33
N ALA A 39 -1.55 -19.13 -11.87
CA ALA A 39 -2.27 -19.23 -13.14
C ALA A 39 -1.39 -18.96 -14.37
N HIS A 40 -0.21 -18.36 -14.18
CA HIS A 40 0.61 -17.85 -15.28
C HIS A 40 2.05 -18.40 -15.20
N ASP A 41 2.67 -18.51 -16.37
CA ASP A 41 4.11 -18.75 -16.50
C ASP A 41 4.86 -17.48 -16.10
N TRP A 42 6.01 -17.62 -15.44
CA TRP A 42 6.87 -16.54 -14.96
C TRP A 42 7.28 -15.54 -16.06
N THR A 43 7.20 -15.93 -17.33
CA THR A 43 7.49 -15.05 -18.47
C THR A 43 6.33 -14.11 -18.79
N LEU A 44 5.09 -14.53 -18.53
CA LEU A 44 3.88 -13.78 -18.91
C LEU A 44 3.83 -12.37 -18.31
N PRO A 45 4.20 -12.14 -17.04
CA PRO A 45 4.26 -10.81 -16.46
C PRO A 45 5.20 -9.83 -17.18
N PHE A 46 6.11 -10.33 -17.99
CA PHE A 46 7.04 -9.49 -18.75
C PHE A 46 6.52 -9.10 -20.13
N ILE A 47 5.54 -9.81 -20.66
CA ILE A 47 5.09 -9.67 -22.06
C ILE A 47 3.62 -9.36 -22.24
N ASP A 48 2.77 -9.61 -21.23
CA ASP A 48 1.32 -9.47 -21.35
C ASP A 48 0.73 -8.43 -20.38
N LYS A 49 -0.04 -7.49 -20.94
CA LYS A 49 -0.75 -6.45 -20.19
C LYS A 49 -1.92 -6.98 -19.36
N VAL A 50 -2.48 -8.14 -19.70
CA VAL A 50 -3.65 -8.73 -19.03
C VAL A 50 -3.34 -9.09 -17.58
N VAL A 51 -2.08 -9.40 -17.29
CA VAL A 51 -1.59 -9.69 -15.92
C VAL A 51 -1.60 -8.44 -15.03
N TRP A 52 -1.61 -7.24 -15.63
CA TRP A 52 -1.36 -5.99 -14.94
C TRP A 52 -2.62 -5.16 -14.75
N PRO A 53 -3.25 -5.18 -13.57
CA PRO A 53 -4.38 -4.29 -13.30
C PRO A 53 -3.92 -2.83 -13.41
N GLN A 54 -4.77 -2.01 -14.04
CA GLN A 54 -4.58 -0.56 -14.12
C GLN A 54 -3.25 -0.11 -14.75
N ASN A 55 -2.67 -0.91 -15.65
CA ASN A 55 -1.38 -0.63 -16.30
C ASN A 55 -0.19 -0.48 -15.32
N LEU A 56 -0.24 -1.15 -14.19
CA LEU A 56 0.85 -1.20 -13.23
C LEU A 56 1.90 -2.20 -13.70
N PHE A 57 3.05 -1.74 -14.20
CA PHE A 57 4.11 -2.61 -14.69
C PHE A 57 5.17 -2.89 -13.63
N THR A 58 5.07 -4.03 -12.96
CA THR A 58 5.99 -4.48 -11.89
C THR A 58 6.35 -5.97 -12.06
N PRO A 59 6.96 -6.37 -13.20
CA PRO A 59 7.17 -7.77 -13.53
C PRO A 59 8.04 -8.52 -12.51
N LEU A 60 8.96 -7.83 -11.82
CA LEU A 60 9.76 -8.47 -10.78
C LEU A 60 8.90 -8.93 -9.60
N LEU A 61 7.83 -8.18 -9.24
CA LEU A 61 6.87 -8.61 -8.22
C LEU A 61 6.28 -9.97 -8.56
N SER A 62 5.79 -10.15 -9.80
CA SER A 62 5.20 -11.43 -10.20
C SER A 62 6.23 -12.55 -10.24
N ALA A 63 7.42 -12.30 -10.78
CA ALA A 63 8.51 -13.27 -10.77
C ALA A 63 8.89 -13.70 -9.34
N THR A 64 8.92 -12.75 -8.39
CA THR A 64 9.15 -13.05 -6.97
C THR A 64 8.03 -13.91 -6.39
N HIS A 65 6.76 -13.62 -6.70
CA HIS A 65 5.64 -14.41 -6.21
C HIS A 65 5.65 -15.83 -6.79
N GLU A 66 5.96 -16.00 -8.06
CA GLU A 66 6.10 -17.32 -8.69
C GLU A 66 7.27 -18.12 -8.11
N LEU A 67 8.42 -17.49 -7.87
CA LEU A 67 9.54 -18.12 -7.20
C LEU A 67 9.18 -18.56 -5.78
N LEU A 68 8.49 -17.72 -5.01
CA LEU A 68 8.03 -18.05 -3.68
C LEU A 68 6.98 -19.16 -3.71
N PHE A 69 6.09 -19.15 -4.69
CA PHE A 69 5.11 -20.21 -4.88
C PHE A 69 5.77 -21.54 -5.22
N ALA A 70 6.73 -21.54 -6.13
CA ALA A 70 7.51 -22.74 -6.47
C ALA A 70 8.27 -23.32 -5.25
N ALA A 71 8.81 -22.43 -4.38
CA ALA A 71 9.58 -22.84 -3.22
C ALA A 71 8.72 -23.27 -2.02
N PHE A 72 7.58 -22.62 -1.79
CA PHE A 72 6.82 -22.74 -0.54
C PHE A 72 5.32 -23.02 -0.75
N SER A 73 4.87 -23.14 -1.99
CA SER A 73 3.45 -23.28 -2.31
C SER A 73 2.63 -22.19 -1.59
N ILE A 74 1.52 -22.56 -0.95
CA ILE A 74 0.61 -21.66 -0.22
C ILE A 74 0.97 -21.48 1.27
N ASP A 75 2.18 -21.82 1.68
CA ASP A 75 2.63 -21.66 3.09
C ASP A 75 2.92 -20.17 3.39
N ALA A 76 1.90 -19.46 3.81
CA ALA A 76 1.99 -18.02 4.12
C ALA A 76 3.09 -17.71 5.15
N ALA A 77 3.35 -18.61 6.13
CA ALA A 77 4.36 -18.35 7.17
C ALA A 77 5.78 -18.26 6.56
N ARG A 78 6.09 -19.12 5.58
CA ARG A 78 7.37 -19.08 4.86
C ARG A 78 7.48 -17.85 3.97
N TRP A 79 6.40 -17.46 3.30
CA TRP A 79 6.36 -16.23 2.52
C TRP A 79 6.63 -15.01 3.39
N TYR A 80 5.96 -14.91 4.56
CA TYR A 80 6.20 -13.84 5.51
C TYR A 80 7.61 -13.88 6.12
N ALA A 81 8.24 -15.04 6.24
CA ALA A 81 9.64 -15.14 6.68
C ALA A 81 10.60 -14.53 5.65
N VAL A 82 10.38 -14.80 4.35
CA VAL A 82 11.16 -14.16 3.26
C VAL A 82 10.87 -12.66 3.20
N HIS A 83 9.61 -12.25 3.36
CA HIS A 83 9.25 -10.84 3.43
C HIS A 83 9.99 -10.13 4.57
N LEU A 84 10.04 -10.71 5.78
CA LEU A 84 10.80 -10.17 6.90
C LEU A 84 12.30 -10.09 6.59
N ALA A 85 12.86 -11.08 5.91
CA ALA A 85 14.26 -11.01 5.48
C ALA A 85 14.50 -9.83 4.52
N LEU A 86 13.59 -9.59 3.57
CA LEU A 86 13.66 -8.42 2.67
C LEU A 86 13.48 -7.09 3.41
N VAL A 87 12.62 -7.03 4.43
CA VAL A 87 12.48 -5.85 5.32
C VAL A 87 13.83 -5.52 5.96
N VAL A 88 14.54 -6.53 6.49
CA VAL A 88 15.88 -6.36 7.09
C VAL A 88 16.90 -5.94 6.03
N LEU A 89 16.93 -6.63 4.88
CA LEU A 89 17.87 -6.33 3.80
C LEU A 89 17.67 -4.93 3.20
N ALA A 90 16.44 -4.46 3.06
CA ALA A 90 16.15 -3.11 2.61
C ALA A 90 16.72 -2.06 3.59
N ALA A 91 16.53 -2.25 4.90
CA ALA A 91 17.12 -1.38 5.92
C ALA A 91 18.65 -1.40 5.89
N LEU A 92 19.28 -2.57 5.68
CA LEU A 92 20.74 -2.71 5.52
C LEU A 92 21.24 -2.05 4.22
N GLY A 93 20.48 -2.13 3.14
CA GLY A 93 20.76 -1.43 1.89
C GLY A 93 20.81 0.08 2.11
N VAL A 94 19.83 0.63 2.82
CA VAL A 94 19.81 2.06 3.20
C VAL A 94 21.00 2.43 4.09
N LEU A 95 21.34 1.60 5.07
CA LEU A 95 22.55 1.81 5.89
C LEU A 95 23.82 1.86 5.04
N ALA A 96 23.94 0.95 4.07
CA ALA A 96 25.09 0.91 3.17
C ALA A 96 25.19 2.18 2.30
N ALA A 97 24.05 2.64 1.74
CA ALA A 97 23.98 3.87 0.96
C ALA A 97 24.33 5.11 1.79
N LEU A 98 23.78 5.26 2.99
CA LEU A 98 24.09 6.38 3.88
C LEU A 98 25.57 6.42 4.27
N ARG A 99 26.19 5.27 4.49
CA ARG A 99 27.63 5.17 4.86
C ARG A 99 28.58 5.68 3.78
N LEU A 100 28.11 5.93 2.58
CA LEU A 100 28.94 6.58 1.54
C LEU A 100 29.26 8.04 1.88
N TYR A 101 28.36 8.70 2.62
CA TYR A 101 28.39 10.16 2.83
C TYR A 101 28.50 10.57 4.29
N VAL A 102 28.12 9.71 5.24
CA VAL A 102 28.11 10.06 6.66
C VAL A 102 28.81 8.99 7.52
N PRO A 103 29.36 9.37 8.69
CA PRO A 103 29.95 8.45 9.66
C PRO A 103 28.95 7.39 10.14
N ARG A 104 29.48 6.26 10.62
CA ARG A 104 28.68 5.10 11.04
C ARG A 104 27.53 5.42 12.00
N PRO A 105 27.72 6.24 13.07
CA PRO A 105 26.63 6.53 14.01
C PRO A 105 25.47 7.27 13.34
N ALA A 106 25.77 8.27 12.49
CA ALA A 106 24.76 9.03 11.77
C ALA A 106 24.02 8.15 10.72
N ALA A 107 24.78 7.32 9.99
CA ALA A 107 24.20 6.37 9.04
C ALA A 107 23.27 5.36 9.74
N LEU A 108 23.69 4.84 10.92
CA LEU A 108 22.88 3.94 11.72
C LEU A 108 21.59 4.61 12.21
N ALA A 109 21.70 5.86 12.73
CA ALA A 109 20.54 6.62 13.17
C ALA A 109 19.55 6.86 12.02
N GLY A 110 20.02 7.29 10.84
CA GLY A 110 19.17 7.48 9.66
C GLY A 110 18.51 6.20 9.18
N ALA A 111 19.26 5.09 9.11
CA ALA A 111 18.73 3.79 8.69
C ALA A 111 17.73 3.21 9.71
N PHE A 112 17.97 3.43 11.01
CA PHE A 112 17.03 3.02 12.05
C PHE A 112 15.75 3.86 12.00
N LEU A 113 15.87 5.19 11.86
CA LEU A 113 14.71 6.07 11.66
C LEU A 113 13.90 5.67 10.42
N PHE A 114 14.57 5.32 9.32
CA PHE A 114 13.92 4.82 8.14
C PHE A 114 13.09 3.56 8.46
N ALA A 115 13.72 2.57 9.09
CA ALA A 115 13.08 1.31 9.44
C ALA A 115 11.99 1.45 10.53
N ALA A 116 12.12 2.43 11.43
CA ALA A 116 11.14 2.72 12.46
C ALA A 116 10.06 3.73 12.04
N GLY A 117 10.04 4.16 10.79
CA GLY A 117 9.06 5.11 10.29
C GLY A 117 7.72 4.48 9.91
N VAL A 118 6.67 5.30 10.00
CA VAL A 118 5.29 4.91 9.61
C VAL A 118 5.21 4.35 8.19
N PRO A 119 5.79 4.98 7.15
CA PRO A 119 5.73 4.45 5.79
C PRO A 119 6.38 3.07 5.65
N PHE A 120 7.45 2.81 6.39
CA PHE A 120 8.12 1.51 6.34
C PHE A 120 7.34 0.43 7.09
N SER A 121 6.71 0.75 8.23
CA SER A 121 5.87 -0.20 8.94
C SER A 121 4.64 -0.63 8.14
N ALA A 122 4.07 0.27 7.34
CA ALA A 122 2.97 -0.07 6.43
C ALA A 122 3.39 -1.08 5.35
N ILE A 123 4.63 -1.00 4.84
CA ILE A 123 5.16 -1.98 3.88
C ILE A 123 5.47 -3.31 4.58
N ALA A 124 5.99 -3.28 5.79
CA ALA A 124 6.43 -4.47 6.51
C ALA A 124 5.28 -5.44 6.87
N THR A 125 4.02 -5.00 6.86
CA THR A 125 2.85 -5.83 7.20
C THR A 125 2.21 -6.56 6.03
N GLN A 126 2.57 -6.25 4.79
CA GLN A 126 1.82 -6.67 3.60
C GLN A 126 2.74 -7.29 2.55
N ILE A 127 2.56 -8.58 2.22
CA ILE A 127 3.36 -9.26 1.19
C ILE A 127 3.09 -8.65 -0.19
N MET A 128 1.87 -8.22 -0.48
CA MET A 128 1.50 -7.63 -1.77
C MET A 128 2.35 -6.42 -2.17
N VAL A 129 2.98 -5.75 -1.19
CA VAL A 129 3.85 -4.60 -1.43
C VAL A 129 5.35 -4.93 -1.32
N ILE A 130 5.73 -6.21 -1.39
CA ILE A 130 7.12 -6.70 -1.34
C ILE A 130 8.02 -5.98 -2.36
N HIS A 131 7.46 -5.59 -3.50
CA HIS A 131 8.13 -4.86 -4.56
C HIS A 131 8.67 -3.47 -4.13
N HIS A 132 8.12 -2.85 -3.09
CA HIS A 132 8.71 -1.65 -2.51
C HIS A 132 10.04 -1.96 -1.81
N LEU A 133 10.10 -3.09 -1.07
CA LEU A 133 11.33 -3.54 -0.39
C LEU A 133 12.41 -3.91 -1.40
N GLU A 134 12.02 -4.62 -2.47
CA GLU A 134 12.92 -4.95 -3.58
C GLU A 134 13.49 -3.69 -4.24
N ALA A 135 12.65 -2.71 -4.57
CA ALA A 135 13.08 -1.46 -5.18
C ALA A 135 14.02 -0.66 -4.26
N ILE A 136 13.75 -0.60 -2.96
CA ILE A 136 14.60 0.08 -1.96
C ILE A 136 15.95 -0.63 -1.84
N LEU A 137 15.97 -1.96 -1.72
CA LEU A 137 17.18 -2.74 -1.62
C LEU A 137 18.04 -2.61 -2.88
N LEU A 138 17.45 -2.91 -4.04
CA LEU A 138 18.14 -2.89 -5.33
C LEU A 138 18.59 -1.47 -5.71
N GLY A 139 17.76 -0.46 -5.48
CA GLY A 139 18.12 0.94 -5.70
C GLY A 139 19.25 1.41 -4.79
N SER A 140 19.22 1.02 -3.50
CA SER A 140 20.32 1.32 -2.56
C SER A 140 21.63 0.65 -2.96
N LEU A 141 21.60 -0.62 -3.36
CA LEU A 141 22.77 -1.35 -3.84
C LEU A 141 23.28 -0.77 -5.16
N SER A 142 22.38 -0.39 -6.08
CA SER A 142 22.72 0.32 -7.30
C SER A 142 23.49 1.60 -7.00
N MET A 143 22.96 2.44 -6.07
CA MET A 143 23.64 3.66 -5.63
C MET A 143 25.03 3.37 -5.06
N VAL A 144 25.17 2.36 -4.20
CA VAL A 144 26.48 1.99 -3.62
C VAL A 144 27.48 1.62 -4.70
N LEU A 145 27.10 0.75 -5.64
CA LEU A 145 27.99 0.31 -6.71
C LEU A 145 28.33 1.42 -7.69
N PHE A 146 27.36 2.31 -7.99
CA PHE A 146 27.62 3.48 -8.83
C PHE A 146 28.70 4.37 -8.22
N VAL A 147 28.51 4.77 -6.96
CA VAL A 147 29.42 5.67 -6.25
C VAL A 147 30.82 5.05 -6.11
N GLU A 148 30.89 3.78 -5.72
CA GLU A 148 32.17 3.06 -5.64
C GLU A 148 32.83 2.88 -7.03
N GLY A 149 32.03 2.67 -8.07
CA GLY A 149 32.49 2.61 -9.46
C GLY A 149 33.12 3.94 -9.91
N VAL A 150 32.46 5.06 -9.64
CA VAL A 150 32.98 6.42 -9.92
C VAL A 150 34.25 6.71 -9.12
N ARG A 151 34.26 6.43 -7.80
CA ARG A 151 35.40 6.68 -6.90
C ARG A 151 36.63 5.88 -7.26
N ARG A 152 36.45 4.60 -7.69
CA ARG A 152 37.52 3.66 -8.01
C ARG A 152 37.82 3.56 -9.50
N HIS A 153 37.11 4.34 -10.35
CA HIS A 153 37.24 4.27 -11.83
C HIS A 153 36.98 2.86 -12.38
N ARG A 154 36.01 2.10 -11.82
CA ARG A 154 35.69 0.73 -12.21
C ARG A 154 34.36 0.66 -12.95
N HIS A 155 34.40 0.66 -14.29
CA HIS A 155 33.18 0.64 -15.12
C HIS A 155 32.31 -0.60 -14.89
N TRP A 156 32.90 -1.79 -14.61
CA TRP A 156 32.12 -2.99 -14.33
C TRP A 156 31.18 -2.82 -13.11
N MET A 157 31.60 -2.07 -12.09
CA MET A 157 30.74 -1.78 -10.94
C MET A 157 29.53 -0.91 -11.35
N SER A 158 29.75 0.04 -12.26
CA SER A 158 28.66 0.88 -12.78
C SER A 158 27.73 0.09 -13.71
N SER A 159 28.26 -0.88 -14.47
CA SER A 159 27.44 -1.79 -15.27
C SER A 159 26.56 -2.68 -14.37
N LEU A 160 27.12 -3.24 -13.31
CA LEU A 160 26.36 -4.01 -12.32
C LEU A 160 25.33 -3.11 -11.60
N SER A 161 25.71 -1.87 -11.29
CA SER A 161 24.78 -0.87 -10.75
C SER A 161 23.60 -0.62 -11.69
N ALA A 162 23.84 -0.51 -13.00
CA ALA A 162 22.79 -0.33 -14.00
C ALA A 162 21.85 -1.55 -14.10
N LEU A 163 22.37 -2.77 -13.95
CA LEU A 163 21.54 -3.98 -13.87
C LEU A 163 20.67 -4.00 -12.62
N LEU A 164 21.22 -3.63 -11.46
CA LEU A 164 20.42 -3.51 -10.22
C LEU A 164 19.38 -2.39 -10.33
N TYR A 165 19.72 -1.29 -11.01
CA TYR A 165 18.74 -0.24 -11.29
C TYR A 165 17.60 -0.75 -12.18
N LEU A 166 17.92 -1.50 -13.26
CA LEU A 166 16.89 -2.12 -14.10
C LEU A 166 15.97 -3.03 -13.27
N ALA A 167 16.54 -3.87 -12.42
CA ALA A 167 15.74 -4.71 -11.52
C ALA A 167 14.89 -3.86 -10.54
N ALA A 168 15.43 -2.74 -10.03
CA ALA A 168 14.69 -1.85 -9.13
C ALA A 168 13.46 -1.20 -9.81
N ILE A 169 13.59 -0.75 -11.07
CA ILE A 169 12.45 -0.17 -11.81
C ILE A 169 11.44 -1.24 -12.25
N LEU A 170 11.89 -2.49 -12.51
CA LEU A 170 11.02 -3.63 -12.77
C LEU A 170 10.29 -4.10 -11.50
N ALA A 171 10.84 -3.84 -10.31
CA ALA A 171 10.14 -4.03 -9.04
C ALA A 171 9.11 -2.90 -8.83
N LYS A 172 9.54 -1.64 -8.95
CA LYS A 172 8.67 -0.48 -8.69
C LYS A 172 9.07 0.71 -9.57
N GLY A 173 8.13 1.15 -10.40
CA GLY A 173 8.36 2.28 -11.31
C GLY A 173 8.78 3.60 -10.64
N SER A 174 8.58 3.77 -9.32
CA SER A 174 9.06 4.94 -8.59
C SER A 174 10.59 5.07 -8.55
N ALA A 175 11.34 3.97 -8.76
CA ALA A 175 12.80 3.99 -8.87
C ALA A 175 13.31 4.60 -10.19
N ILE A 176 12.42 4.93 -11.14
CA ILE A 176 12.77 5.41 -12.48
C ILE A 176 13.64 6.68 -12.46
N LEU A 177 13.50 7.52 -11.43
CA LEU A 177 14.22 8.78 -11.30
C LEU A 177 15.61 8.63 -10.65
N LEU A 178 16.03 7.41 -10.28
CA LEU A 178 17.34 7.17 -9.67
C LEU A 178 18.52 7.71 -10.51
N PRO A 179 18.58 7.60 -11.86
CA PRO A 179 19.69 8.15 -12.64
C PRO A 179 19.84 9.68 -12.49
N LEU A 180 18.72 10.41 -12.41
CA LEU A 180 18.74 11.87 -12.18
C LEU A 180 19.29 12.20 -10.79
N PHE A 181 18.98 11.37 -9.80
CA PHE A 181 19.56 11.48 -8.48
C PHE A 181 21.05 11.16 -8.47
N LEU A 182 21.49 10.09 -9.15
CA LEU A 182 22.90 9.68 -9.23
C LEU A 182 23.79 10.75 -9.85
N ILE A 183 23.31 11.47 -10.89
CA ILE A 183 24.08 12.55 -11.50
C ILE A 183 24.17 13.78 -10.59
N ALA A 184 23.18 14.00 -9.71
CA ALA A 184 23.17 15.09 -8.76
C ALA A 184 24.10 14.88 -7.55
N LEU A 185 24.55 13.64 -7.28
CA LEU A 185 25.40 13.33 -6.13
C LEU A 185 26.69 14.15 -6.14
N PRO A 186 27.25 14.53 -4.96
CA PRO A 186 28.42 15.38 -4.85
C PRO A 186 29.75 14.64 -5.10
N GLU A 187 29.76 13.74 -6.09
CA GLU A 187 30.95 13.03 -6.52
C GLU A 187 31.80 13.86 -7.48
N ARG A 188 33.02 13.39 -7.76
CA ARG A 188 33.99 14.08 -8.65
C ARG A 188 33.38 14.33 -10.02
N ASP A 189 33.95 15.32 -10.73
CA ASP A 189 33.71 15.69 -12.13
C ASP A 189 32.42 15.19 -12.80
N LEU A 190 31.57 16.09 -13.23
CA LEU A 190 30.30 15.77 -13.90
C LEU A 190 30.54 14.85 -15.14
N GLU A 191 31.61 15.11 -15.89
CA GLU A 191 31.98 14.31 -17.06
C GLU A 191 32.22 12.85 -16.70
N LYS A 192 32.99 12.58 -15.63
CA LYS A 192 33.24 11.22 -15.18
C LYS A 192 31.98 10.52 -14.71
N ARG A 193 31.12 11.22 -13.94
CA ARG A 193 29.83 10.68 -13.53
C ARG A 193 28.94 10.34 -14.70
N SER A 194 28.87 11.20 -15.72
CA SER A 194 28.04 10.98 -16.90
C SER A 194 28.47 9.72 -17.67
N ARG A 195 29.79 9.48 -17.82
CA ARG A 195 30.30 8.24 -18.43
C ARG A 195 29.89 6.97 -17.68
N HIS A 196 29.93 7.00 -16.35
CA HIS A 196 29.48 5.91 -15.49
C HIS A 196 27.94 5.73 -15.50
N LEU A 197 27.18 6.76 -15.91
CA LEU A 197 25.72 6.74 -15.97
C LEU A 197 25.15 6.14 -17.26
N ILE A 198 25.97 5.96 -18.31
CA ILE A 198 25.50 5.47 -19.62
C ILE A 198 24.69 4.19 -19.50
N GLY A 199 25.15 3.21 -18.70
CA GLY A 199 24.43 1.96 -18.47
C GLY A 199 23.04 2.17 -17.85
N HIS A 200 22.88 3.14 -16.96
CA HIS A 200 21.59 3.48 -16.34
C HIS A 200 20.64 4.13 -17.35
N LEU A 201 21.14 4.98 -18.25
CA LEU A 201 20.35 5.57 -19.32
C LEU A 201 19.89 4.52 -20.33
N VAL A 202 20.76 3.55 -20.66
CA VAL A 202 20.38 2.40 -21.48
C VAL A 202 19.30 1.56 -20.79
N ALA A 203 19.47 1.25 -19.50
CA ALA A 203 18.47 0.51 -18.73
C ALA A 203 17.11 1.26 -18.63
N PHE A 204 17.17 2.58 -18.45
CA PHE A 204 15.99 3.45 -18.47
C PHE A 204 15.28 3.40 -19.82
N ALA A 205 16.00 3.58 -20.92
CA ALA A 205 15.43 3.54 -22.28
C ALA A 205 14.85 2.15 -22.60
N ALA A 206 15.56 1.08 -22.21
CA ALA A 206 15.08 -0.29 -22.34
C ALA A 206 13.78 -0.54 -21.58
N PHE A 207 13.67 -0.05 -20.33
CA PHE A 207 12.45 -0.14 -19.55
C PHE A 207 11.27 0.62 -20.20
N LEU A 208 11.51 1.84 -20.69
CA LEU A 208 10.48 2.62 -21.37
C LEU A 208 10.01 1.96 -22.67
N GLY A 209 10.96 1.47 -23.49
CA GLY A 209 10.65 0.73 -24.70
C GLY A 209 9.86 -0.54 -24.40
N TRP A 210 10.25 -1.29 -23.38
CA TRP A 210 9.57 -2.50 -22.95
C TRP A 210 8.16 -2.22 -22.45
N ARG A 211 7.99 -1.22 -21.58
CA ARG A 211 6.68 -0.77 -21.13
C ARG A 211 5.80 -0.35 -22.30
N TRP A 212 6.37 0.37 -23.28
CA TRP A 212 5.64 0.77 -24.49
C TRP A 212 5.16 -0.44 -25.31
N THR A 213 6.00 -1.45 -25.50
CA THR A 213 5.62 -2.66 -26.25
C THR A 213 4.51 -3.43 -25.57
N VAL A 214 4.48 -3.48 -24.22
CA VAL A 214 3.46 -4.21 -23.46
C VAL A 214 2.14 -3.44 -23.39
N PHE A 215 2.17 -2.13 -23.14
CA PHE A 215 0.97 -1.35 -22.84
C PHE A 215 0.53 -0.39 -23.95
N GLY A 216 1.39 -0.06 -24.91
CA GLY A 216 1.16 1.01 -25.86
C GLY A 216 1.16 2.41 -25.25
N THR A 217 1.59 2.54 -23.98
CA THR A 217 1.65 3.82 -23.25
C THR A 217 2.80 3.84 -22.24
N LEU A 218 3.43 5.00 -22.11
CA LEU A 218 4.46 5.24 -21.09
C LEU A 218 3.88 5.67 -19.74
N SER A 219 2.64 6.18 -19.75
CA SER A 219 1.92 6.58 -18.55
C SER A 219 0.95 5.50 -18.10
N GLY A 220 0.56 5.55 -16.87
CA GLY A 220 -0.46 4.68 -16.31
C GLY A 220 0.02 4.01 -15.03
N ALA A 221 -0.68 4.29 -13.98
CA ALA A 221 -0.83 3.52 -12.77
C ALA A 221 -2.14 4.03 -12.16
N TYR A 222 -2.97 3.14 -11.69
CA TYR A 222 -4.24 3.50 -11.05
C TYR A 222 -5.12 4.40 -11.94
N GLY A 223 -5.66 3.86 -13.02
CA GLY A 223 -6.42 4.55 -14.07
C GLY A 223 -7.56 5.49 -13.66
N GLY A 224 -7.80 5.69 -12.37
CA GLY A 224 -8.73 6.67 -11.81
C GLY A 224 -8.10 8.05 -11.53
N PHE A 225 -6.79 8.21 -11.66
CA PHE A 225 -6.10 9.47 -11.34
C PHE A 225 -5.65 10.21 -12.61
N ALA A 226 -6.58 10.46 -13.53
CA ALA A 226 -6.30 11.40 -14.61
C ALA A 226 -5.96 12.76 -13.98
N LEU A 227 -4.75 13.25 -14.24
CA LEU A 227 -4.38 14.61 -13.86
C LEU A 227 -5.27 15.58 -14.64
N VAL A 228 -6.14 16.26 -13.95
CA VAL A 228 -6.94 17.32 -14.53
C VAL A 228 -6.09 18.59 -14.49
N PRO A 229 -5.75 19.22 -15.62
CA PRO A 229 -4.77 20.31 -15.67
C PRO A 229 -5.06 21.47 -14.70
N HIS A 230 -6.33 21.83 -14.50
CA HIS A 230 -6.69 22.91 -13.58
C HIS A 230 -6.53 22.56 -12.09
N GLU A 231 -6.47 21.26 -11.72
CA GLU A 231 -6.24 20.83 -10.35
C GLU A 231 -4.74 20.73 -10.01
N LEU A 232 -3.86 20.66 -11.02
CA LEU A 232 -2.44 20.43 -10.84
C LEU A 232 -1.75 21.40 -9.86
N PRO A 233 -2.01 22.73 -9.90
CA PRO A 233 -1.41 23.64 -8.94
C PRO A 233 -1.78 23.33 -7.49
N MET A 234 -3.06 23.02 -7.22
CA MET A 234 -3.54 22.66 -5.89
C MET A 234 -2.94 21.32 -5.42
N LEU A 235 -2.84 20.33 -6.32
CA LEU A 235 -2.23 19.04 -6.00
C LEU A 235 -0.75 19.21 -5.63
N ILE A 236 0.01 20.02 -6.37
CA ILE A 236 1.43 20.29 -6.09
C ILE A 236 1.58 21.02 -4.75
N ILE A 237 0.76 22.04 -4.47
CA ILE A 237 0.83 22.81 -3.22
C ILE A 237 0.46 21.95 -2.02
N THR A 238 -0.54 21.08 -2.13
CA THR A 238 -1.03 20.24 -1.02
C THR A 238 -0.19 18.98 -0.79
N LEU A 239 0.57 18.53 -1.78
CA LEU A 239 1.32 17.27 -1.72
C LEU A 239 2.30 17.19 -0.54
N PRO A 240 3.14 18.20 -0.22
CA PRO A 240 4.03 18.14 0.93
C PRO A 240 3.29 17.90 2.25
N PHE A 241 2.14 18.55 2.45
CA PHE A 241 1.32 18.39 3.65
C PHE A 241 0.72 16.99 3.74
N LYS A 242 0.27 16.42 2.62
CA LYS A 242 -0.23 15.04 2.55
C LYS A 242 0.87 14.02 2.84
N VAL A 243 2.09 14.25 2.32
CA VAL A 243 3.25 13.42 2.63
C VAL A 243 3.60 13.49 4.12
N ILE A 244 3.62 14.69 4.71
CA ILE A 244 3.83 14.87 6.15
C ILE A 244 2.76 14.11 6.94
N ALA A 245 1.49 14.23 6.58
CA ALA A 245 0.40 13.50 7.24
C ALA A 245 0.57 11.98 7.13
N ALA A 246 0.93 11.47 5.93
CA ALA A 246 1.20 10.05 5.70
C ALA A 246 2.41 9.53 6.50
N CYS A 247 3.42 10.39 6.74
CA CYS A 247 4.59 10.05 7.55
C CYS A 247 4.33 10.18 9.06
N ALA A 248 3.39 11.04 9.48
CA ALA A 248 3.02 11.20 10.89
C ALA A 248 2.16 10.03 11.41
N GLY A 249 1.32 9.45 10.55
CA GLY A 249 0.52 8.26 10.84
C GLY A 249 -0.51 8.43 11.95
N ALA A 250 -0.81 7.33 12.64
CA ALA A 250 -1.83 7.25 13.70
C ALA A 250 -1.47 8.01 15.00
N ALA A 251 -0.21 8.46 15.14
CA ALA A 251 0.26 9.26 16.27
C ALA A 251 0.66 10.69 15.83
N PRO A 252 -0.28 11.55 15.40
CA PRO A 252 0.06 12.79 14.71
C PRO A 252 0.96 13.72 15.54
N ALA A 253 0.76 13.81 16.86
CA ALA A 253 1.60 14.64 17.71
C ALA A 253 3.06 14.17 17.75
N ALA A 254 3.30 12.87 17.95
CA ALA A 254 4.65 12.29 17.95
C ALA A 254 5.28 12.34 16.55
N GLY A 255 4.49 12.05 15.52
CA GLY A 255 4.91 12.08 14.12
C GLY A 255 5.30 13.50 13.68
N LEU A 256 4.49 14.51 13.99
CA LEU A 256 4.80 15.92 13.67
C LEU A 256 6.01 16.43 14.46
N ALA A 257 6.14 16.06 15.74
CA ALA A 257 7.32 16.39 16.52
C ALA A 257 8.59 15.76 15.93
N LEU A 258 8.52 14.49 15.49
CA LEU A 258 9.61 13.83 14.78
C LEU A 258 9.97 14.57 13.49
N MET A 259 8.98 14.92 12.68
CA MET A 259 9.19 15.66 11.43
C MET A 259 9.84 17.03 11.68
N ALA A 260 9.46 17.74 12.77
CA ALA A 260 10.09 18.99 13.17
C ALA A 260 11.57 18.81 13.54
N VAL A 261 11.89 17.77 14.30
CA VAL A 261 13.29 17.42 14.64
C VAL A 261 14.10 17.11 13.39
N MET A 262 13.53 16.32 12.47
CA MET A 262 14.19 15.97 11.21
C MET A 262 14.36 17.20 10.31
N LEU A 263 13.40 18.11 10.27
CA LEU A 263 13.49 19.37 9.51
C LEU A 263 14.62 20.25 10.06
N VAL A 264 14.75 20.39 11.38
CA VAL A 264 15.85 21.15 11.98
C VAL A 264 17.22 20.60 11.55
N ALA A 265 17.38 19.27 11.55
CA ALA A 265 18.59 18.64 11.03
C ALA A 265 18.78 18.86 9.52
N ALA A 266 17.70 18.69 8.73
CA ALA A 266 17.72 18.89 7.27
C ALA A 266 18.10 20.32 6.88
N LEU A 267 17.62 21.34 7.60
CA LEU A 267 17.98 22.75 7.37
C LEU A 267 19.49 23.01 7.56
N ALA A 268 20.17 22.23 8.43
CA ALA A 268 21.61 22.33 8.56
C ALA A 268 22.37 21.92 7.29
N VAL A 269 21.80 21.03 6.45
CA VAL A 269 22.37 20.63 5.16
C VAL A 269 22.46 21.80 4.19
N LEU A 270 21.50 22.74 4.28
CA LEU A 270 21.45 23.91 3.40
C LEU A 270 22.59 24.90 3.61
N ARG A 271 23.35 24.77 4.71
CA ARG A 271 24.55 25.59 4.96
C ARG A 271 25.69 25.32 3.99
N THR A 272 25.65 24.18 3.28
CA THR A 272 26.67 23.85 2.30
C THR A 272 26.04 23.79 0.91
N HIS A 273 26.47 24.66 -0.03
CA HIS A 273 25.87 24.78 -1.36
C HIS A 273 25.77 23.45 -2.14
N ARG A 274 26.79 22.59 -2.02
CA ARG A 274 26.78 21.28 -2.73
C ARG A 274 25.69 20.35 -2.19
N HIS A 275 25.54 20.27 -0.89
CA HIS A 275 24.53 19.40 -0.26
C HIS A 275 23.14 20.01 -0.40
N ALA A 276 23.00 21.34 -0.38
CA ALA A 276 21.73 22.02 -0.58
C ALA A 276 21.11 21.68 -1.94
N LEU A 277 21.91 21.74 -3.02
CA LEU A 277 21.43 21.38 -4.36
C LEU A 277 20.94 19.94 -4.42
N VAL A 278 21.73 18.99 -3.89
CA VAL A 278 21.35 17.56 -3.82
C VAL A 278 20.07 17.39 -3.00
N ALA A 279 19.94 18.12 -1.87
CA ALA A 279 18.76 18.04 -1.02
C ALA A 279 17.48 18.51 -1.76
N VAL A 280 17.56 19.61 -2.49
CA VAL A 280 16.42 20.14 -3.26
C VAL A 280 16.07 19.21 -4.43
N ILE A 281 17.06 18.80 -5.23
CA ILE A 281 16.84 17.88 -6.34
C ILE A 281 16.23 16.56 -5.84
N GLY A 282 16.80 15.96 -4.79
CA GLY A 282 16.28 14.74 -4.21
C GLY A 282 14.84 14.89 -3.71
N LEU A 283 14.49 16.00 -3.07
CA LEU A 283 13.12 16.27 -2.63
C LEU A 283 12.16 16.33 -3.83
N LEU A 284 12.52 17.05 -4.89
CA LEU A 284 11.70 17.13 -6.10
C LEU A 284 11.52 15.76 -6.75
N LEU A 285 12.61 14.97 -6.84
CA LEU A 285 12.58 13.64 -7.45
C LEU A 285 11.72 12.64 -6.65
N VAL A 286 11.67 12.72 -5.33
CA VAL A 286 10.82 11.81 -4.54
C VAL A 286 9.36 12.26 -4.45
N LEU A 287 9.07 13.54 -4.67
CA LEU A 287 7.70 14.08 -4.68
C LEU A 287 7.03 13.97 -6.05
N ALA A 288 7.77 14.16 -7.14
CA ALA A 288 7.21 14.19 -8.51
C ALA A 288 6.36 12.95 -8.86
N PRO A 289 6.77 11.70 -8.55
CA PRO A 289 5.96 10.51 -8.83
C PRO A 289 4.67 10.42 -8.02
N LEU A 290 4.54 11.19 -6.95
CA LEU A 290 3.37 11.19 -6.08
C LEU A 290 2.26 12.15 -6.53
N VAL A 291 2.57 13.11 -7.41
CA VAL A 291 1.58 14.08 -7.90
C VAL A 291 0.34 13.39 -8.46
N PRO A 292 0.44 12.37 -9.35
CA PRO A 292 -0.72 11.69 -9.91
C PRO A 292 -1.59 10.97 -8.88
N ILE A 293 -1.01 10.50 -7.78
CA ILE A 293 -1.70 9.73 -6.74
C ILE A 293 -2.02 10.54 -5.50
N SER A 294 -1.77 11.83 -5.51
CA SER A 294 -1.90 12.72 -4.34
C SER A 294 -3.31 12.82 -3.77
N LYS A 295 -4.36 12.47 -4.55
CA LYS A 295 -5.75 12.43 -4.06
C LYS A 295 -5.99 11.29 -3.05
N ALA A 296 -5.26 10.18 -3.15
CA ALA A 296 -5.41 9.00 -2.31
C ALA A 296 -4.06 8.48 -1.79
N LEU A 297 -3.19 9.40 -1.35
CA LEU A 297 -1.85 9.06 -0.86
C LEU A 297 -1.94 8.21 0.42
N ARG A 298 -1.30 7.04 0.39
CA ARG A 298 -1.20 6.11 1.51
C ARG A 298 0.20 6.18 2.14
N PRO A 299 0.39 5.73 3.40
CA PRO A 299 1.72 5.65 4.01
C PRO A 299 2.74 4.87 3.16
N THR A 300 2.32 3.78 2.51
CA THR A 300 3.18 2.99 1.60
C THR A 300 3.75 3.81 0.44
N ASP A 301 3.01 4.80 -0.04
CA ASP A 301 3.44 5.65 -1.15
C ASP A 301 4.46 6.71 -0.69
N ALA A 302 4.44 7.09 0.59
CA ALA A 302 5.34 8.06 1.18
C ALA A 302 6.73 7.50 1.56
N VAL A 303 7.03 6.23 1.26
CA VAL A 303 8.28 5.58 1.68
C VAL A 303 9.54 6.21 1.10
N LEU A 304 9.53 6.67 -0.16
CA LEU A 304 10.69 7.35 -0.76
C LEU A 304 10.90 8.76 -0.19
N PRO A 305 9.89 9.63 -0.06
CA PRO A 305 10.01 10.87 0.72
C PRO A 305 10.54 10.63 2.14
N TRP A 306 10.03 9.61 2.82
CA TRP A 306 10.49 9.25 4.15
C TRP A 306 11.97 8.85 4.17
N LEU A 307 12.39 7.98 3.24
CA LEU A 307 13.79 7.61 3.04
C LEU A 307 14.68 8.84 2.84
N TRP A 308 14.21 9.77 2.00
CA TRP A 308 14.94 11.00 1.73
C TRP A 308 15.07 11.89 2.97
N MET A 309 14.00 12.05 3.74
CA MET A 309 14.02 12.78 5.01
C MET A 309 15.01 12.15 6.01
N CYS A 310 15.07 10.83 6.09
CA CYS A 310 16.04 10.13 6.95
C CYS A 310 17.48 10.32 6.47
N ALA A 311 17.71 10.38 5.15
CA ALA A 311 19.03 10.69 4.60
C ALA A 311 19.45 12.13 4.91
N LEU A 312 18.55 13.11 4.74
CA LEU A 312 18.81 14.51 5.09
C LEU A 312 19.07 14.67 6.60
N PHE A 313 18.31 13.95 7.44
CA PHE A 313 18.57 13.92 8.88
C PHE A 313 19.98 13.40 9.18
N ALA A 314 20.37 12.24 8.60
CA ALA A 314 21.68 11.64 8.84
C ALA A 314 22.84 12.56 8.39
N ILE A 315 22.66 13.27 7.26
CA ILE A 315 23.66 14.24 6.79
C ILE A 315 23.66 15.49 7.69
N GLY A 316 22.48 16.00 8.02
CA GLY A 316 22.29 17.25 8.75
C GLY A 316 22.84 17.21 10.17
N ILE A 317 22.66 16.09 10.89
CA ILE A 317 23.15 15.96 12.26
C ILE A 317 24.68 16.07 12.38
N GLU A 318 25.43 15.79 11.31
CA GLU A 318 26.88 15.98 11.31
C GLU A 318 27.29 17.46 11.32
N HIS A 319 26.39 18.36 10.95
CA HIS A 319 26.59 19.81 10.92
C HIS A 319 26.04 20.54 12.16
N VAL A 320 25.47 19.80 13.11
CA VAL A 320 24.86 20.36 14.31
C VAL A 320 25.67 19.99 15.55
N ARG A 321 25.99 20.98 16.39
CA ARG A 321 26.77 20.75 17.63
C ARG A 321 26.08 19.79 18.61
N TRP A 322 24.76 19.80 18.66
CA TRP A 322 23.91 18.99 19.55
C TRP A 322 23.34 17.75 18.87
N ARG A 323 24.10 17.17 17.92
CA ARG A 323 23.73 15.97 17.17
C ARG A 323 23.20 14.83 18.04
N ASN A 324 23.84 14.57 19.19
CA ASN A 324 23.43 13.51 20.10
C ASN A 324 22.05 13.80 20.72
N ALA A 325 21.73 15.06 21.04
CA ALA A 325 20.41 15.44 21.54
C ALA A 325 19.32 15.23 20.46
N LEU A 326 19.60 15.59 19.20
CA LEU A 326 18.65 15.34 18.10
C LEU A 326 18.41 13.84 17.90
N ILE A 327 19.45 13.00 17.98
CA ILE A 327 19.30 11.54 17.88
C ILE A 327 18.48 11.01 19.07
N LEU A 328 18.82 11.42 20.30
CA LEU A 328 18.12 11.01 21.52
C LEU A 328 16.65 11.46 21.55
N LEU A 329 16.30 12.52 20.85
CA LEU A 329 14.92 12.98 20.71
C LEU A 329 14.20 12.27 19.56
N ALA A 330 14.84 12.12 18.39
CA ALA A 330 14.23 11.53 17.20
C ALA A 330 13.90 10.04 17.37
N LEU A 331 14.78 9.26 18.00
CA LEU A 331 14.58 7.81 18.15
C LEU A 331 13.37 7.44 19.02
N PRO A 332 13.15 8.03 20.21
CA PRO A 332 11.92 7.78 20.97
C PRO A 332 10.66 8.24 20.27
N LEU A 333 10.68 9.42 19.61
CA LEU A 333 9.52 9.91 18.85
C LEU A 333 9.16 8.96 17.69
N ALA A 334 10.16 8.47 16.95
CA ALA A 334 9.96 7.46 15.93
C ALA A 334 9.40 6.16 16.52
N GLY A 335 9.91 5.72 17.67
CA GLY A 335 9.43 4.55 18.38
C GLY A 335 7.95 4.67 18.81
N ILE A 336 7.53 5.85 19.29
CA ILE A 336 6.15 6.13 19.69
C ILE A 336 5.23 6.14 18.46
N ALA A 337 5.60 6.89 17.42
CA ALA A 337 4.83 6.98 16.18
C ALA A 337 4.69 5.59 15.51
N ASN A 338 5.80 4.86 15.39
CA ASN A 338 5.81 3.52 14.83
C ASN A 338 4.96 2.54 15.66
N ARG A 339 5.07 2.57 16.98
CA ARG A 339 4.33 1.63 17.84
C ARG A 339 2.82 1.74 17.66
N GLN A 340 2.29 2.95 17.53
CA GLN A 340 0.85 3.16 17.32
C GLN A 340 0.42 2.70 15.93
N GLU A 341 1.13 3.13 14.90
CA GLU A 341 0.87 2.73 13.51
C GLU A 341 1.02 1.22 13.32
N TRP A 342 2.16 0.67 13.74
CA TRP A 342 2.44 -0.76 13.68
C TRP A 342 1.37 -1.59 14.39
N THR A 343 0.94 -1.14 15.58
CA THR A 343 -0.10 -1.87 16.33
C THR A 343 -1.43 -1.84 15.60
N GLY A 344 -1.80 -0.70 15.01
CA GLY A 344 -3.02 -0.56 14.20
C GLY A 344 -2.98 -1.45 12.95
N GLU A 345 -1.93 -1.30 12.13
CA GLU A 345 -1.75 -2.08 10.91
C GLU A 345 -1.64 -3.58 11.16
N TYR A 346 -0.84 -3.98 12.16
CA TYR A 346 -0.71 -5.38 12.53
C TYR A 346 -2.03 -5.99 13.04
N ASN A 347 -2.79 -5.26 13.87
CA ASN A 347 -4.07 -5.75 14.37
C ASN A 347 -5.08 -5.88 13.22
N ARG A 348 -5.09 -4.93 12.28
CA ARG A 348 -5.92 -4.99 11.07
C ARG A 348 -5.56 -6.20 10.21
N ALA A 349 -4.28 -6.36 9.87
CA ALA A 349 -3.79 -7.49 9.09
C ALA A 349 -4.03 -8.83 9.80
N ARG A 350 -3.84 -8.88 11.12
CA ARG A 350 -4.13 -10.07 11.93
C ARG A 350 -5.61 -10.44 11.88
N ARG A 351 -6.50 -9.47 12.07
CA ARG A 351 -7.94 -9.73 11.97
C ARG A 351 -8.31 -10.30 10.61
N MET A 352 -7.85 -9.67 9.53
CA MET A 352 -8.08 -10.17 8.17
C MET A 352 -7.49 -11.57 7.96
N SER A 353 -6.30 -11.85 8.50
CA SER A 353 -5.69 -13.18 8.47
C SER A 353 -6.54 -14.25 9.17
N GLU A 354 -7.08 -13.95 10.35
CA GLU A 354 -7.93 -14.88 11.10
C GLU A 354 -9.26 -15.10 10.39
N GLU A 355 -9.89 -14.05 9.88
CA GLU A 355 -11.11 -14.13 9.08
C GLU A 355 -10.90 -14.95 7.80
N ALA A 356 -9.78 -14.74 7.09
CA ALA A 356 -9.44 -15.46 5.87
C ALA A 356 -9.17 -16.95 6.12
N ARG A 357 -8.40 -17.28 7.17
CA ARG A 357 -8.20 -18.69 7.59
C ARG A 357 -9.50 -19.38 7.94
N PHE A 358 -10.34 -18.69 8.70
CA PHE A 358 -11.65 -19.20 9.09
C PHE A 358 -12.50 -19.44 7.84
N PHE A 359 -12.63 -18.44 6.96
CA PHE A 359 -13.43 -18.53 5.74
C PHE A 359 -13.01 -19.70 4.86
N VAL A 360 -11.72 -19.87 4.63
CA VAL A 360 -11.21 -20.98 3.82
C VAL A 360 -11.48 -22.34 4.49
N GLY A 361 -11.54 -22.38 5.83
CA GLY A 361 -11.82 -23.60 6.60
C GLY A 361 -13.31 -23.92 6.80
N MET A 362 -14.22 -22.95 6.62
CA MET A 362 -15.63 -23.14 6.97
C MET A 362 -16.42 -23.94 5.93
N GLY A 363 -17.47 -24.64 6.39
CA GLY A 363 -18.40 -25.41 5.57
C GLY A 363 -19.52 -24.55 4.96
N GLY A 364 -20.36 -25.17 4.12
CA GLY A 364 -21.47 -24.50 3.42
C GLY A 364 -22.64 -24.06 4.30
N ASP A 365 -22.69 -24.53 5.54
CA ASP A 365 -23.66 -24.15 6.56
C ASP A 365 -23.25 -22.92 7.39
N ALA A 366 -22.07 -22.35 7.13
CA ALA A 366 -21.52 -21.24 7.88
C ALA A 366 -21.62 -19.91 7.14
N ILE A 367 -21.86 -18.84 7.90
CA ILE A 367 -21.90 -17.45 7.43
C ILE A 367 -20.89 -16.64 8.24
N LEU A 368 -20.02 -15.90 7.57
CA LEU A 368 -19.13 -14.90 8.18
C LEU A 368 -19.76 -13.52 8.07
N ARG A 369 -20.05 -12.90 9.22
CA ARG A 369 -20.68 -11.60 9.33
C ARG A 369 -19.65 -10.49 9.44
N HIS A 370 -19.83 -9.40 8.70
CA HIS A 370 -19.02 -8.19 8.71
C HIS A 370 -17.51 -8.43 8.65
N PRO A 371 -17.02 -9.25 7.69
CA PRO A 371 -15.59 -9.43 7.55
C PRO A 371 -14.91 -8.09 7.21
N ARG A 372 -13.69 -7.90 7.72
CA ARG A 372 -12.84 -6.77 7.35
C ARG A 372 -12.05 -7.01 6.07
N ILE A 373 -12.06 -8.25 5.59
CA ILE A 373 -11.48 -8.60 4.30
C ILE A 373 -12.26 -7.87 3.20
N PRO A 374 -11.60 -7.18 2.26
CA PRO A 374 -12.30 -6.53 1.15
C PRO A 374 -13.11 -7.53 0.31
N PRO A 375 -14.26 -7.13 -0.26
CA PRO A 375 -15.09 -8.03 -1.08
C PRO A 375 -14.36 -8.67 -2.25
N ALA A 376 -13.45 -7.94 -2.91
CA ALA A 376 -12.62 -8.49 -3.98
C ALA A 376 -11.73 -9.64 -3.47
N THR A 377 -11.08 -9.46 -2.33
CA THR A 377 -10.24 -10.50 -1.69
C THR A 377 -11.06 -11.72 -1.25
N MET A 378 -12.33 -11.54 -0.84
CA MET A 378 -13.21 -12.67 -0.53
C MET A 378 -13.45 -13.56 -1.76
N SER A 379 -13.65 -12.98 -2.93
CA SER A 379 -13.77 -13.74 -4.19
C SER A 379 -12.50 -14.53 -4.51
N GLU A 380 -11.32 -13.94 -4.25
CA GLU A 380 -10.05 -14.64 -4.44
C GLU A 380 -9.84 -15.76 -3.40
N LEU A 381 -10.33 -15.59 -2.18
CA LEU A 381 -10.32 -16.65 -1.17
C LEU A 381 -11.24 -17.84 -1.54
N VAL A 382 -12.36 -17.60 -2.24
CA VAL A 382 -13.18 -18.68 -2.82
C VAL A 382 -12.35 -19.49 -3.81
N TRP A 383 -11.66 -18.81 -4.74
CA TRP A 383 -10.75 -19.48 -5.68
C TRP A 383 -9.67 -20.31 -4.95
N LEU A 384 -9.01 -19.74 -3.94
CA LEU A 384 -7.99 -20.44 -3.16
C LEU A 384 -8.56 -21.70 -2.49
N LYS A 385 -9.77 -21.59 -1.92
CA LYS A 385 -10.47 -22.67 -1.24
C LYS A 385 -10.81 -23.82 -2.20
N GLU A 386 -11.43 -23.51 -3.33
CA GLU A 386 -11.97 -24.50 -4.26
C GLU A 386 -10.87 -25.16 -5.10
N ILE A 387 -9.98 -24.38 -5.67
CA ILE A 387 -8.99 -24.86 -6.63
C ILE A 387 -7.76 -25.44 -5.93
N HIS A 388 -7.19 -24.72 -4.96
CA HIS A 388 -5.95 -25.14 -4.32
C HIS A 388 -6.14 -26.07 -3.15
N LEU A 389 -7.09 -25.78 -2.28
CA LEU A 389 -7.31 -26.61 -1.09
C LEU A 389 -8.28 -27.76 -1.35
N ARG A 390 -8.87 -27.82 -2.57
CA ARG A 390 -9.83 -28.84 -2.99
C ARG A 390 -10.96 -29.05 -1.97
N ARG A 391 -11.35 -27.98 -1.30
CA ARG A 391 -12.47 -27.97 -0.37
C ARG A 391 -13.71 -27.52 -1.12
N PRO A 392 -14.81 -28.27 -1.08
CA PRO A 392 -16.02 -27.90 -1.80
C PRO A 392 -16.46 -26.51 -1.37
N GLY A 393 -16.96 -25.75 -2.34
CA GLY A 393 -17.52 -24.44 -2.14
C GLY A 393 -18.56 -24.45 -1.02
N GLY A 394 -18.83 -23.33 -0.47
CA GLY A 394 -19.78 -23.15 0.61
C GLY A 394 -19.19 -22.32 1.73
N GLY A 395 -20.07 -21.71 2.42
CA GLY A 395 -19.80 -20.60 3.31
C GLY A 395 -20.16 -19.32 2.59
N LEU A 396 -20.98 -18.56 3.25
CA LEU A 396 -21.40 -17.24 2.79
C LEU A 396 -20.73 -16.19 3.67
N TRP A 397 -20.70 -14.98 3.17
CA TRP A 397 -20.28 -13.82 3.95
C TRP A 397 -21.23 -12.67 3.67
N PHE A 398 -21.43 -11.81 4.64
CA PHE A 398 -22.25 -10.63 4.48
C PHE A 398 -21.61 -9.43 5.14
N TYR A 399 -21.58 -8.32 4.44
CA TYR A 399 -21.13 -7.02 4.92
C TYR A 399 -22.26 -6.16 5.44
N ASP A 400 -23.51 -6.58 5.19
CA ASP A 400 -24.72 -5.86 5.59
C ASP A 400 -25.70 -6.81 6.28
N ASP A 401 -26.34 -6.35 7.33
CA ASP A 401 -27.24 -7.16 8.17
C ASP A 401 -28.63 -7.40 7.59
N LEU A 402 -28.92 -6.88 6.39
CA LEU A 402 -30.21 -7.11 5.71
C LEU A 402 -30.53 -8.60 5.56
N PHE A 403 -29.48 -9.45 5.44
CA PHE A 403 -29.65 -10.90 5.36
C PHE A 403 -30.31 -11.52 6.60
N LEU A 404 -30.17 -10.91 7.78
CA LEU A 404 -30.80 -11.38 9.02
C LEU A 404 -32.34 -11.32 8.95
N CYS A 405 -32.87 -10.42 8.13
CA CYS A 405 -34.32 -10.27 7.93
C CYS A 405 -34.85 -11.15 6.79
N SER A 406 -34.02 -12.01 6.19
CA SER A 406 -34.40 -12.88 5.07
C SER A 406 -34.51 -14.34 5.49
N ALA A 407 -35.43 -15.10 4.85
CA ALA A 407 -35.55 -16.53 5.08
C ALA A 407 -34.32 -17.36 4.66
N GLN A 408 -33.41 -16.77 3.89
CA GLN A 408 -32.17 -17.43 3.39
C GLN A 408 -31.18 -17.75 4.52
N PHE A 409 -31.40 -17.20 5.71
CA PHE A 409 -30.54 -17.43 6.87
C PHE A 409 -30.93 -18.68 7.68
N SER A 410 -32.13 -19.19 7.55
CA SER A 410 -32.64 -20.31 8.38
C SER A 410 -31.73 -21.54 8.31
N GLY A 411 -31.36 -22.07 9.48
CA GLY A 411 -30.56 -23.28 9.62
C GLY A 411 -29.03 -23.11 9.42
N LYS A 412 -28.54 -21.89 9.27
CA LYS A 412 -27.10 -21.63 9.09
C LYS A 412 -26.46 -21.14 10.39
N ARG A 413 -25.17 -21.47 10.58
CA ARG A 413 -24.36 -21.00 11.71
C ARG A 413 -23.76 -19.64 11.38
N LEU A 414 -23.86 -18.70 12.31
CA LEU A 414 -23.34 -17.35 12.16
C LEU A 414 -22.05 -17.16 12.96
N PHE A 415 -21.05 -16.60 12.32
CA PHE A 415 -19.73 -16.33 12.89
C PHE A 415 -19.35 -14.86 12.72
N GLU A 416 -18.66 -14.31 13.72
CA GLU A 416 -18.15 -12.94 13.71
C GLU A 416 -16.79 -12.87 14.39
N TYR A 417 -15.97 -11.90 14.00
CA TYR A 417 -14.70 -11.67 14.69
C TYR A 417 -14.90 -10.96 16.01
N ASP A 418 -14.43 -11.57 17.10
CA ASP A 418 -14.43 -11.01 18.45
C ASP A 418 -13.10 -10.29 18.71
N ASP A 419 -13.14 -8.94 18.79
CA ASP A 419 -11.95 -8.12 19.02
C ASP A 419 -11.31 -8.39 20.39
N GLY A 420 -12.09 -8.74 21.42
CA GLY A 420 -11.60 -9.07 22.76
C GLY A 420 -10.82 -10.38 22.77
N ARG A 421 -11.35 -11.40 22.12
CA ARG A 421 -10.74 -12.72 22.00
C ARG A 421 -9.75 -12.80 20.84
N ARG A 422 -9.78 -11.83 19.94
CA ARG A 422 -8.94 -11.75 18.72
C ARG A 422 -9.05 -12.99 17.82
N LYS A 423 -10.24 -13.53 17.68
CA LYS A 423 -10.56 -14.70 16.85
C LYS A 423 -12.00 -14.65 16.34
N VAL A 424 -12.28 -15.42 15.30
CA VAL A 424 -13.65 -15.65 14.84
C VAL A 424 -14.35 -16.59 15.83
N VAL A 425 -15.57 -16.20 16.25
CA VAL A 425 -16.38 -16.95 17.21
C VAL A 425 -17.77 -17.19 16.64
N GLU A 426 -18.40 -18.28 17.03
CA GLU A 426 -19.78 -18.56 16.69
C GLU A 426 -20.73 -17.71 17.54
N ILE A 427 -21.69 -17.05 16.87
CA ILE A 427 -22.71 -16.21 17.50
C ILE A 427 -24.14 -16.64 17.13
N THR A 428 -24.31 -17.87 16.65
CA THR A 428 -25.60 -18.41 16.19
C THR A 428 -26.71 -18.27 17.23
N ALA A 429 -26.41 -18.50 18.51
CA ALA A 429 -27.38 -18.32 19.59
C ALA A 429 -27.91 -16.88 19.76
N ARG A 430 -27.18 -15.89 19.25
CA ARG A 430 -27.56 -14.45 19.31
C ARG A 430 -28.39 -14.01 18.12
N VAL A 431 -28.58 -14.86 17.12
CA VAL A 431 -29.26 -14.51 15.88
C VAL A 431 -30.70 -14.03 16.08
N PRO A 432 -31.56 -14.68 16.90
CA PRO A 432 -32.91 -14.18 17.09
C PRO A 432 -32.94 -12.75 17.61
N ASP A 433 -32.10 -12.44 18.59
CA ASP A 433 -32.03 -11.10 19.19
C ASP A 433 -31.44 -10.07 18.21
N LEU A 434 -30.43 -10.49 17.40
CA LEU A 434 -29.84 -9.63 16.38
C LEU A 434 -30.85 -9.31 15.29
N ALA A 435 -31.54 -10.32 14.78
CA ALA A 435 -32.56 -10.18 13.74
C ALA A 435 -33.72 -9.31 14.23
N GLN A 436 -34.25 -9.60 15.42
CA GLN A 436 -35.34 -8.82 16.00
C GLN A 436 -34.99 -7.34 16.12
N ARG A 437 -33.81 -7.03 16.69
CA ARG A 437 -33.35 -5.64 16.84
C ARG A 437 -33.12 -4.97 15.47
N TYR A 438 -32.38 -5.59 14.60
CA TYR A 438 -32.04 -4.99 13.32
C TYR A 438 -33.26 -4.78 12.43
N CYS A 439 -34.15 -5.79 12.33
CA CYS A 439 -35.35 -5.67 11.50
C CYS A 439 -36.32 -4.64 12.06
N ALA A 440 -36.36 -4.42 13.40
CA ALA A 440 -37.12 -3.35 14.01
C ALA A 440 -36.55 -1.94 13.76
N GLU A 441 -35.25 -1.84 13.50
CA GLU A 441 -34.59 -0.57 13.13
C GLU A 441 -34.85 -0.15 11.68
N ILE A 442 -35.37 -1.07 10.83
CA ILE A 442 -35.64 -0.77 9.42
C ILE A 442 -36.93 0.03 9.28
N ARG A 443 -36.81 1.26 8.79
CA ARG A 443 -37.94 2.15 8.47
C ARG A 443 -38.21 2.11 6.96
N ASN A 444 -39.20 1.29 6.58
CA ASN A 444 -39.54 1.13 5.17
C ASN A 444 -40.31 2.31 4.57
N ASP A 445 -40.84 3.18 5.41
CA ASP A 445 -41.62 4.39 5.06
C ASP A 445 -40.77 5.67 5.02
N ALA A 446 -39.52 5.61 5.53
CA ALA A 446 -38.67 6.77 5.57
C ALA A 446 -38.33 7.26 4.14
N PRO A 447 -38.41 8.59 3.86
CA PRO A 447 -38.12 9.11 2.52
C PRO A 447 -36.68 8.83 2.11
N LEU A 448 -36.50 8.41 0.89
CA LEU A 448 -35.16 8.10 0.34
C LEU A 448 -35.12 8.51 -1.13
N ARG A 449 -34.03 9.13 -1.54
CA ARG A 449 -33.75 9.52 -2.92
C ARG A 449 -32.36 9.08 -3.32
N ALA A 450 -32.24 8.47 -4.48
CA ALA A 450 -30.98 8.09 -5.09
C ALA A 450 -30.96 8.55 -6.56
N GLU A 451 -29.98 9.34 -6.90
CA GLU A 451 -29.71 9.81 -8.25
C GLU A 451 -28.39 9.23 -8.71
N PHE A 452 -28.35 8.71 -9.91
CA PHE A 452 -27.18 8.14 -10.54
C PHE A 452 -27.01 8.73 -11.94
N HIS A 453 -25.76 9.09 -12.29
CA HIS A 453 -25.38 9.63 -13.58
C HIS A 453 -24.14 8.89 -14.07
N HIS A 454 -24.21 8.26 -15.24
CA HIS A 454 -23.06 7.60 -15.84
C HIS A 454 -22.54 8.44 -17.02
N ARG A 455 -21.32 8.99 -16.87
CA ARG A 455 -20.64 9.79 -17.91
C ARG A 455 -19.16 9.42 -17.93
N ASP A 456 -18.56 9.35 -19.10
CA ASP A 456 -17.11 9.13 -19.29
C ASP A 456 -16.56 7.92 -18.54
N GLN A 457 -17.30 6.82 -18.51
CA GLN A 457 -16.98 5.60 -17.76
C GLN A 457 -16.92 5.82 -16.23
N ALA A 458 -17.56 6.85 -15.71
CA ALA A 458 -17.71 7.10 -14.29
C ALA A 458 -19.18 7.11 -13.88
N LEU A 459 -19.47 6.51 -12.74
CA LEU A 459 -20.77 6.56 -12.09
C LEU A 459 -20.70 7.64 -11.01
N PHE A 460 -21.52 8.66 -11.15
CA PHE A 460 -21.75 9.67 -10.13
C PHE A 460 -23.05 9.37 -9.42
N TRP A 461 -23.12 9.70 -8.13
CA TRP A 461 -24.34 9.55 -7.36
C TRP A 461 -24.59 10.73 -6.43
N ARG A 462 -25.86 10.93 -6.10
CA ARG A 462 -26.32 11.87 -5.08
C ARG A 462 -27.47 11.25 -4.32
N PHE A 463 -27.34 11.17 -2.99
CA PHE A 463 -28.33 10.58 -2.10
C PHE A 463 -29.00 11.64 -1.24
N GLY A 464 -30.26 11.39 -0.82
CA GLY A 464 -31.01 12.29 0.03
C GLY A 464 -32.25 11.63 0.63
N PRO A 465 -32.99 12.35 1.47
CA PRO A 465 -32.84 13.78 1.79
C PRO A 465 -31.84 14.10 2.92
N TYR A 466 -31.31 13.10 3.62
CA TYR A 466 -30.56 13.27 4.87
C TYR A 466 -29.15 13.82 4.66
N GLU A 467 -28.76 14.80 5.50
CA GLU A 467 -27.43 15.42 5.47
C GLU A 467 -26.44 14.78 6.45
N SER A 468 -26.93 14.29 7.58
CA SER A 468 -26.16 13.54 8.59
C SER A 468 -26.38 12.05 8.46
N GLY A 469 -25.59 11.24 9.17
CA GLY A 469 -25.67 9.78 9.11
C GLY A 469 -24.73 9.16 8.07
N LYS A 470 -24.94 7.88 7.78
CA LYS A 470 -24.08 7.09 6.91
C LYS A 470 -24.83 6.56 5.70
N TRP A 471 -24.21 6.72 4.54
CA TRP A 471 -24.71 6.16 3.30
C TRP A 471 -23.88 4.94 2.89
N SER A 472 -24.53 3.93 2.36
CA SER A 472 -23.87 2.74 1.83
C SER A 472 -24.56 2.25 0.57
N VAL A 473 -23.78 1.69 -0.33
CA VAL A 473 -24.25 0.92 -1.48
C VAL A 473 -24.12 -0.55 -1.15
N VAL A 474 -25.22 -1.30 -1.27
CA VAL A 474 -25.32 -2.73 -0.94
C VAL A 474 -25.60 -3.51 -2.22
N ILE A 475 -24.75 -4.47 -2.52
CA ILE A 475 -24.80 -5.26 -3.75
C ILE A 475 -25.03 -6.73 -3.40
N ALA A 476 -25.73 -7.45 -4.28
CA ALA A 476 -25.99 -8.88 -4.15
C ALA A 476 -26.55 -9.25 -2.75
N ASN A 477 -27.59 -8.53 -2.30
CA ASN A 477 -28.30 -8.77 -1.03
C ASN A 477 -27.38 -8.76 0.22
N GLY A 478 -26.32 -7.93 0.21
CA GLY A 478 -25.44 -7.77 1.37
C GLY A 478 -24.10 -8.53 1.27
N LEU A 479 -23.86 -9.30 0.22
CA LEU A 479 -22.55 -9.91 -0.03
C LEU A 479 -21.45 -8.85 -0.22
N GLN A 480 -21.83 -7.66 -0.67
CA GLN A 480 -20.93 -6.49 -0.71
C GLN A 480 -21.68 -5.28 -0.17
N ALA A 481 -21.00 -4.50 0.65
CA ALA A 481 -21.50 -3.20 1.12
C ALA A 481 -20.32 -2.23 1.22
N PHE A 482 -20.53 -1.02 0.70
CA PHE A 482 -19.52 0.03 0.68
C PHE A 482 -20.12 1.28 1.33
N GLU A 483 -19.50 1.76 2.42
CA GLU A 483 -19.79 3.09 2.92
C GLU A 483 -19.28 4.12 1.92
N VAL A 484 -20.15 5.04 1.50
CA VAL A 484 -19.86 6.02 0.46
C VAL A 484 -20.29 7.40 0.92
N PRO A 485 -19.66 8.49 0.42
CA PRO A 485 -20.15 9.84 0.62
C PRO A 485 -21.58 10.01 0.09
N ARG A 486 -22.31 10.98 0.61
CA ARG A 486 -23.65 11.33 0.12
C ARG A 486 -23.66 11.70 -1.36
N GLU A 487 -22.61 12.35 -1.83
CA GLU A 487 -22.41 12.75 -3.22
C GLU A 487 -20.94 12.53 -3.59
N ASP A 488 -20.71 11.75 -4.66
CA ASP A 488 -19.36 11.44 -5.15
C ASP A 488 -19.46 10.77 -6.53
N GLY A 489 -18.34 10.32 -7.07
CA GLY A 489 -18.26 9.58 -8.32
C GLY A 489 -17.13 8.54 -8.30
N PHE A 490 -17.39 7.42 -8.97
CA PHE A 490 -16.42 6.33 -9.10
C PHE A 490 -16.31 5.89 -10.55
N ARG A 491 -15.08 5.66 -11.01
CA ARG A 491 -14.83 5.16 -12.38
C ARG A 491 -15.12 3.67 -12.47
N LEU A 492 -16.03 3.30 -13.35
CA LEU A 492 -16.44 1.92 -13.62
C LEU A 492 -15.93 1.51 -15.01
N ALA A 493 -14.69 1.07 -15.10
CA ALA A 493 -14.16 0.57 -16.37
C ALA A 493 -14.73 -0.83 -16.68
N GLY A 494 -15.37 -0.99 -17.84
CA GLY A 494 -15.77 -2.30 -18.37
C GLY A 494 -17.06 -2.90 -17.79
N LEU A 495 -17.84 -2.19 -16.97
CA LEU A 495 -19.15 -2.63 -16.52
C LEU A 495 -20.26 -2.09 -17.44
N SER A 496 -21.16 -2.98 -17.88
CA SER A 496 -22.34 -2.60 -18.64
C SER A 496 -23.53 -2.21 -17.75
N GLY A 497 -23.54 -2.66 -16.50
CA GLY A 497 -24.59 -2.35 -15.52
C GLY A 497 -24.33 -2.99 -14.16
N ILE A 498 -25.11 -2.60 -13.16
CA ILE A 498 -25.04 -3.14 -11.80
C ILE A 498 -26.42 -3.06 -11.13
N ALA A 499 -26.77 -4.07 -10.32
CA ALA A 499 -27.92 -4.04 -9.45
C ALA A 499 -27.48 -3.77 -8.00
N LEU A 500 -28.05 -2.77 -7.36
CA LEU A 500 -27.66 -2.34 -6.01
C LEU A 500 -28.85 -1.83 -5.20
N ARG A 501 -28.68 -1.77 -3.90
CA ARG A 501 -29.55 -1.04 -2.98
C ARG A 501 -28.80 0.12 -2.36
N VAL A 502 -29.48 1.22 -2.12
CA VAL A 502 -28.95 2.33 -1.31
C VAL A 502 -29.45 2.14 0.11
N ARG A 503 -28.52 2.15 1.06
CA ARG A 503 -28.80 2.10 2.50
C ARG A 503 -28.43 3.44 3.12
N TYR A 504 -29.36 3.96 3.93
CA TYR A 504 -29.07 5.06 4.83
C TYR A 504 -29.17 4.57 6.28
N GLN A 505 -28.22 5.00 7.12
CA GLN A 505 -28.23 4.79 8.56
C GLN A 505 -28.21 6.14 9.26
N ALA A 506 -29.24 6.40 10.03
CA ALA A 506 -29.36 7.62 10.83
C ALA A 506 -28.40 7.62 12.03
N PRO A 507 -28.02 8.79 12.55
CA PRO A 507 -27.25 8.90 13.78
C PRO A 507 -27.91 8.22 14.99
N GLU A 508 -29.25 8.18 15.00
CA GLU A 508 -30.07 7.54 16.04
C GLU A 508 -30.11 6.01 15.94
N GLY A 509 -29.51 5.44 14.91
CA GLY A 509 -29.35 4.00 14.73
C GLY A 509 -30.32 3.34 13.76
N TRP A 510 -31.48 3.92 13.43
CA TRP A 510 -32.42 3.34 12.48
C TRP A 510 -31.84 3.34 11.03
N VAL A 511 -32.33 2.41 10.22
CA VAL A 511 -31.87 2.25 8.83
C VAL A 511 -33.04 2.27 7.85
N THR A 512 -32.78 2.64 6.60
CA THR A 512 -33.71 2.48 5.49
C THR A 512 -33.00 2.04 4.24
N TYR A 513 -33.71 1.27 3.40
CA TYR A 513 -33.17 0.75 2.13
C TYR A 513 -34.03 1.16 0.97
N SER A 514 -33.41 1.41 -0.18
CA SER A 514 -34.12 1.39 -1.46
C SER A 514 -34.51 -0.06 -1.83
N PRO A 515 -35.48 -0.29 -2.71
CA PRO A 515 -35.55 -1.55 -3.43
C PRO A 515 -34.26 -1.77 -4.23
N GLU A 516 -34.15 -2.93 -4.85
CA GLU A 516 -33.04 -3.17 -5.78
C GLU A 516 -33.19 -2.26 -7.01
N ILE A 517 -32.17 -1.44 -7.26
CA ILE A 517 -32.09 -0.51 -8.39
C ILE A 517 -31.14 -1.12 -9.40
N ALA A 518 -31.67 -1.54 -10.55
CA ALA A 518 -30.85 -1.95 -11.67
C ALA A 518 -30.37 -0.72 -12.44
N LEU A 519 -29.07 -0.57 -12.60
CA LEU A 519 -28.43 0.46 -13.42
C LEU A 519 -27.93 -0.21 -14.70
N ASP A 520 -28.40 0.25 -15.86
CA ASP A 520 -27.92 -0.15 -17.19
C ASP A 520 -27.22 1.06 -17.82
N PHE A 521 -25.91 1.05 -17.81
CA PHE A 521 -25.10 2.20 -18.22
C PHE A 521 -25.16 2.47 -19.73
N ALA A 522 -25.54 1.48 -20.52
CA ALA A 522 -25.69 1.63 -21.97
C ALA A 522 -27.04 2.23 -22.37
N ARG A 523 -28.11 1.86 -21.64
CA ARG A 523 -29.48 2.24 -22.00
C ARG A 523 -29.98 3.43 -21.19
N GLU A 524 -29.62 3.53 -19.92
CA GLU A 524 -30.10 4.57 -19.01
C GLU A 524 -28.91 5.22 -18.29
N PRO A 525 -28.22 6.19 -18.91
CA PRO A 525 -27.08 6.85 -18.28
C PRO A 525 -27.47 7.68 -17.04
N ASP A 526 -28.74 8.10 -16.97
CA ASP A 526 -29.29 8.86 -15.86
C ASP A 526 -30.44 8.06 -15.21
N ARG A 527 -30.31 7.74 -13.92
CA ARG A 527 -31.35 7.04 -13.16
C ARG A 527 -31.67 7.79 -11.87
N VAL A 528 -32.94 8.11 -11.69
CA VAL A 528 -33.44 8.73 -10.44
C VAL A 528 -34.47 7.82 -9.82
N TRP A 529 -34.26 7.46 -8.57
CA TRP A 529 -35.20 6.71 -7.75
C TRP A 529 -35.59 7.52 -6.51
N ARG A 530 -36.86 7.49 -6.15
CA ARG A 530 -37.41 8.21 -5.00
C ARG A 530 -38.49 7.36 -4.29
N ARG A 531 -38.51 7.47 -2.99
CA ARG A 531 -39.62 7.03 -2.15
C ARG A 531 -40.10 8.19 -1.29
#